data_a78b5ad31b4fe901572febc0327ea489
#
_entry.id   a78b5ad31b4fe901572febc0327ea489
#
_cell.length_a   1.000
_cell.length_b   1.000
_cell.length_c   1.000
_cell.angle_alpha   90.00
_cell.angle_beta   90.00
_cell.angle_gamma   90.00
#
_symmetry.space_group_name_H-M   'P 1'
#
loop_
_entity.id
_entity.type
_entity.pdbx_description
1 polymer ?
#
loop_
_entity_poly.entity_id
_entity_poly.type
_entity_poly.pdbx_seq_one_letter_code
_entity_poly.pdbx_strand_id
1 'polypeptide(L)'
;RKSMTVGFLRTAALRKAYYHMTEPLFPQQKMFDVEPSQFPTFMNLLNVRARDIGLMEPGQIALVPQDPAVPNVGPFINMIEEYGRLTLEQVRTWETTFIGHNDRMSQNSKILFEALMRTLSVTGLQQIQVWKNQYMINGHDAGLCLLKVIIRESYLDSNATVSTICMN
;
A
#
# COMPACT_ATOMS: atom_id res chain seq x y z
N ARG A 1 -3.68 -23.48 1.55
CA ARG A 1 -3.36 -22.80 2.81
C ARG A 1 -4.44 -21.76 3.11
N LYS A 2 -4.90 -21.73 4.34
CA LYS A 2 -5.85 -20.70 4.76
C LYS A 2 -5.19 -19.34 4.78
N SER A 3 -5.86 -18.33 4.22
CA SER A 3 -5.40 -16.96 4.38
C SER A 3 -5.53 -16.57 5.87
N MET A 4 -4.62 -15.72 6.33
CA MET A 4 -4.69 -15.20 7.69
C MET A 4 -5.68 -14.04 7.70
N THR A 5 -6.84 -14.24 8.33
CA THR A 5 -7.78 -13.15 8.51
C THR A 5 -7.26 -12.17 9.55
N VAL A 6 -7.08 -10.92 9.16
CA VAL A 6 -6.55 -9.92 10.06
C VAL A 6 -7.70 -9.25 10.81
N GLY A 7 -8.00 -9.78 11.99
CA GLY A 7 -8.78 -9.07 12.99
C GLY A 7 -7.89 -8.07 13.73
N PHE A 8 -8.48 -7.29 14.63
CA PHE A 8 -7.68 -6.44 15.50
C PHE A 8 -6.82 -7.31 16.43
N LEU A 9 -5.50 -7.17 16.33
CA LEU A 9 -4.56 -7.97 17.09
C LEU A 9 -4.13 -7.22 18.35
N ARG A 10 -4.29 -7.87 19.50
CA ARG A 10 -3.82 -7.30 20.77
C ARG A 10 -2.33 -7.62 20.96
N THR A 11 -1.71 -6.94 21.91
CA THR A 11 -0.24 -6.81 22.04
C THR A 11 0.56 -8.10 21.87
N ALA A 12 0.13 -9.19 22.51
CA ALA A 12 0.90 -10.45 22.44
C ALA A 12 0.77 -11.13 21.07
N ALA A 13 -0.47 -11.20 20.55
CA ALA A 13 -0.74 -11.77 19.24
C ALA A 13 -0.14 -10.91 18.13
N LEU A 14 -0.19 -9.60 18.29
CA LEU A 14 0.37 -8.65 17.32
C LEU A 14 1.88 -8.86 17.17
N ARG A 15 2.60 -8.99 18.28
CA ARG A 15 4.06 -9.15 18.24
C ARG A 15 4.50 -10.36 17.44
N LYS A 16 3.78 -11.47 17.58
CA LYS A 16 4.06 -12.71 16.87
C LYS A 16 3.66 -12.66 15.40
N ALA A 17 2.45 -12.19 15.12
CA ALA A 17 1.91 -12.12 13.76
C ALA A 17 2.50 -10.96 12.96
N TYR A 18 2.76 -9.84 13.60
CA TYR A 18 3.27 -8.62 12.97
C TYR A 18 4.58 -8.86 12.24
N TYR A 19 5.49 -9.59 12.87
CA TYR A 19 6.79 -9.87 12.28
C TYR A 19 6.64 -10.62 10.96
N HIS A 20 5.73 -11.57 10.91
CA HIS A 20 5.47 -12.37 9.72
C HIS A 20 4.77 -11.56 8.62
N MET A 21 3.77 -10.75 9.00
CA MET A 21 2.98 -9.95 8.07
C MET A 21 3.78 -8.81 7.44
N THR A 22 4.80 -8.32 8.13
CA THR A 22 5.59 -7.18 7.67
C THR A 22 6.94 -7.57 7.08
N GLU A 23 7.15 -8.85 6.78
CA GLU A 23 8.36 -9.29 6.10
C GLU A 23 8.51 -8.59 4.76
N PRO A 24 9.74 -8.24 4.35
CA PRO A 24 9.97 -7.65 3.03
C PRO A 24 9.39 -8.52 1.92
N LEU A 25 8.82 -7.88 0.91
CA LEU A 25 8.30 -8.59 -0.26
C LEU A 25 9.42 -9.10 -1.17
N PHE A 26 10.56 -8.42 -1.14
CA PHE A 26 11.72 -8.76 -1.95
C PHE A 26 12.80 -9.42 -1.09
N PRO A 27 13.67 -10.24 -1.68
CA PRO A 27 14.81 -10.79 -0.94
C PRO A 27 15.79 -9.69 -0.55
N GLN A 28 16.47 -9.88 0.60
CA GLN A 28 17.41 -8.89 1.12
C GLN A 28 18.53 -8.54 0.16
N GLN A 29 18.90 -9.46 -0.71
CA GLN A 29 19.99 -9.26 -1.66
C GLN A 29 19.61 -8.29 -2.77
N LYS A 30 18.32 -8.14 -3.03
CA LYS A 30 17.85 -7.22 -4.07
C LYS A 30 16.49 -6.64 -3.67
N MET A 31 16.56 -5.57 -2.91
CA MET A 31 15.37 -4.87 -2.44
C MET A 31 14.76 -4.01 -3.54
N PHE A 32 13.60 -3.44 -3.27
CA PHE A 32 12.86 -2.65 -4.24
C PHE A 32 13.41 -1.23 -4.34
N ASP A 33 13.92 -0.86 -5.51
CA ASP A 33 14.51 0.46 -5.78
C ASP A 33 13.48 1.46 -6.33
N VAL A 34 12.21 1.10 -6.36
CA VAL A 34 11.13 1.92 -6.97
C VAL A 34 11.39 2.15 -8.46
N GLU A 35 11.95 1.15 -9.13
CA GLU A 35 12.22 1.21 -10.56
C GLU A 35 11.09 0.56 -11.37
N PRO A 36 10.79 1.11 -12.57
CA PRO A 36 9.74 0.54 -13.41
C PRO A 36 9.95 -0.93 -13.76
N SER A 37 11.21 -1.36 -13.92
CA SER A 37 11.53 -2.75 -14.24
C SER A 37 11.14 -3.73 -13.13
N GLN A 38 11.11 -3.27 -11.89
CA GLN A 38 10.74 -4.09 -10.73
C GLN A 38 9.25 -4.02 -10.41
N PHE A 39 8.53 -3.08 -11.00
CA PHE A 39 7.16 -2.76 -10.63
C PHE A 39 6.19 -3.94 -10.79
N PRO A 40 6.17 -4.67 -11.92
CA PRO A 40 5.26 -5.80 -12.07
C PRO A 40 5.47 -6.88 -11.00
N THR A 41 6.74 -7.19 -10.68
CA THR A 41 7.07 -8.16 -9.65
C THR A 41 6.62 -7.67 -8.28
N PHE A 42 6.85 -6.39 -7.99
CA PHE A 42 6.42 -5.77 -6.73
C PHE A 42 4.91 -5.89 -6.55
N MET A 43 4.13 -5.50 -7.55
CA MET A 43 2.66 -5.55 -7.45
C MET A 43 2.14 -6.98 -7.33
N ASN A 44 2.76 -7.93 -8.02
CA ASN A 44 2.37 -9.33 -7.91
C ASN A 44 2.62 -9.87 -6.50
N LEU A 45 3.80 -9.61 -5.95
CA LEU A 45 4.14 -10.05 -4.59
C LEU A 45 3.27 -9.38 -3.54
N LEU A 46 2.96 -8.10 -3.74
CA LEU A 46 2.05 -7.38 -2.86
C LEU A 46 0.64 -7.98 -2.88
N ASN A 47 0.13 -8.30 -4.06
CA ASN A 47 -1.18 -8.91 -4.19
C ASN A 47 -1.25 -10.25 -3.45
N VAL A 48 -0.23 -11.09 -3.62
CA VAL A 48 -0.15 -12.37 -2.91
C VAL A 48 -0.13 -12.15 -1.39
N ARG A 49 0.70 -11.23 -0.91
CA ARG A 49 0.79 -10.94 0.52
C ARG A 49 -0.54 -10.41 1.07
N ALA A 50 -1.16 -9.47 0.36
CA ALA A 50 -2.41 -8.86 0.80
C ALA A 50 -3.53 -9.90 0.91
N ARG A 51 -3.62 -10.81 -0.05
CA ARG A 51 -4.60 -11.90 0.00
C ARG A 51 -4.31 -12.86 1.16
N ASP A 52 -3.05 -13.18 1.36
CA ASP A 52 -2.64 -14.14 2.40
C ASP A 52 -2.93 -13.63 3.81
N ILE A 53 -2.79 -12.34 4.04
CA ILE A 53 -3.04 -11.74 5.36
C ILE A 53 -4.41 -11.08 5.52
N GLY A 54 -5.30 -11.22 4.53
CA GLY A 54 -6.68 -10.77 4.64
C GLY A 54 -6.95 -9.31 4.35
N LEU A 55 -6.02 -8.59 3.73
CA LEU A 55 -6.23 -7.17 3.39
C LEU A 55 -7.19 -6.97 2.22
N MET A 56 -7.47 -8.03 1.47
CA MET A 56 -8.37 -8.00 0.32
C MET A 56 -9.81 -8.40 0.66
N GLU A 57 -10.09 -8.70 1.92
CA GLU A 57 -11.44 -9.09 2.33
C GLU A 57 -12.36 -7.88 2.39
N PRO A 58 -13.69 -8.06 2.19
CA PRO A 58 -14.65 -6.96 2.30
C PRO A 58 -14.52 -6.23 3.64
N GLY A 59 -14.51 -4.92 3.58
CA GLY A 59 -14.33 -4.07 4.76
C GLY A 59 -12.90 -3.88 5.21
N GLN A 60 -11.94 -4.42 4.45
CA GLN A 60 -10.53 -4.20 4.72
C GLN A 60 -9.96 -3.07 3.86
N ILE A 61 -8.67 -2.80 4.01
CA ILE A 61 -8.07 -1.56 3.49
C ILE A 61 -7.77 -1.57 1.99
N ALA A 62 -7.67 -2.74 1.37
CA ALA A 62 -7.28 -2.80 -0.05
C ALA A 62 -8.41 -2.44 -1.00
N LEU A 63 -9.61 -2.26 -0.49
CA LEU A 63 -10.77 -1.88 -1.29
C LEU A 63 -11.15 -0.44 -0.97
N VAL A 64 -11.04 0.42 -1.97
CA VAL A 64 -11.35 1.85 -1.84
C VAL A 64 -12.72 2.12 -2.44
N PRO A 65 -13.64 2.79 -1.74
CA PRO A 65 -14.93 3.15 -2.32
C PRO A 65 -14.75 4.01 -3.57
N GLN A 66 -15.58 3.80 -4.56
CA GLN A 66 -15.56 4.65 -5.75
C GLN A 66 -15.78 6.12 -5.40
N ASP A 67 -16.60 6.36 -4.40
CA ASP A 67 -16.75 7.70 -3.81
C ASP A 67 -16.35 7.62 -2.33
N PRO A 68 -15.14 8.05 -1.98
CA PRO A 68 -14.67 7.98 -0.60
C PRO A 68 -15.48 8.82 0.38
N ALA A 69 -16.23 9.82 -0.10
CA ALA A 69 -17.09 10.63 0.74
C ALA A 69 -18.31 9.87 1.23
N VAL A 70 -18.66 8.76 0.57
CA VAL A 70 -19.80 7.90 0.95
C VAL A 70 -19.27 6.49 1.21
N PRO A 71 -18.56 6.27 2.32
CA PRO A 71 -18.01 4.96 2.64
C PRO A 71 -19.11 3.92 2.81
N ASN A 72 -18.77 2.67 2.53
CA ASN A 72 -19.66 1.51 2.62
C ASN A 72 -20.76 1.46 1.56
N VAL A 73 -20.70 2.30 0.54
CA VAL A 73 -21.58 2.22 -0.62
C VAL A 73 -20.77 1.73 -1.81
N GLY A 74 -21.13 0.55 -2.32
CA GLY A 74 -20.45 -0.01 -3.48
C GLY A 74 -20.69 0.79 -4.75
N PRO A 75 -19.92 0.55 -5.83
CA PRO A 75 -18.84 -0.44 -5.91
C PRO A 75 -17.54 0.03 -5.28
N PHE A 76 -16.73 -0.94 -4.90
CA PHE A 76 -15.39 -0.69 -4.39
C PHE A 76 -14.37 -0.98 -5.50
N ILE A 77 -13.27 -0.23 -5.49
CA ILE A 77 -12.16 -0.43 -6.42
C ILE A 77 -11.06 -1.17 -5.67
N ASN A 78 -10.60 -2.27 -6.24
CA ASN A 78 -9.47 -3.00 -5.70
C ASN A 78 -8.18 -2.24 -6.01
N MET A 79 -7.62 -1.59 -5.00
CA MET A 79 -6.48 -0.72 -5.16
C MET A 79 -5.23 -1.43 -5.69
N ILE A 80 -5.07 -2.70 -5.35
CA ILE A 80 -3.89 -3.45 -5.75
C ILE A 80 -3.98 -3.90 -7.20
N GLU A 81 -5.18 -4.26 -7.67
CA GLU A 81 -5.39 -4.71 -9.04
C GLU A 81 -5.71 -3.57 -10.00
N GLU A 82 -6.39 -2.53 -9.52
CA GLU A 82 -6.87 -1.41 -10.35
C GLU A 82 -6.28 -0.08 -9.91
N TYR A 83 -5.04 -0.08 -9.47
CA TYR A 83 -4.38 1.09 -8.89
C TYR A 83 -4.39 2.32 -9.80
N GLY A 84 -4.39 2.13 -11.12
CA GLY A 84 -4.41 3.24 -12.08
C GLY A 84 -5.70 4.03 -12.10
N ARG A 85 -6.78 3.49 -11.53
CA ARG A 85 -8.08 4.15 -11.48
C ARG A 85 -8.25 5.10 -10.29
N LEU A 86 -7.30 5.09 -9.38
CA LEU A 86 -7.38 5.85 -8.13
C LEU A 86 -6.32 6.94 -8.10
N THR A 87 -6.72 8.11 -7.63
CA THR A 87 -5.77 9.20 -7.36
C THR A 87 -5.31 9.11 -5.90
N LEU A 88 -4.16 9.73 -5.62
CA LEU A 88 -3.67 9.83 -4.24
C LEU A 88 -4.70 10.53 -3.34
N GLU A 89 -5.36 11.56 -3.87
CA GLU A 89 -6.38 12.30 -3.12
C GLU A 89 -7.55 11.40 -2.72
N GLN A 90 -8.04 10.57 -3.64
CA GLN A 90 -9.12 9.62 -3.34
C GLN A 90 -8.70 8.61 -2.27
N VAL A 91 -7.50 8.07 -2.39
CA VAL A 91 -6.96 7.12 -1.41
C VAL A 91 -6.80 7.81 -0.05
N ARG A 92 -6.29 9.03 -0.03
CA ARG A 92 -6.10 9.79 1.21
C ARG A 92 -7.42 10.11 1.89
N THR A 93 -8.44 10.50 1.12
CA THR A 93 -9.78 10.77 1.65
C THR A 93 -10.34 9.51 2.31
N TRP A 94 -10.22 8.37 1.65
CA TRP A 94 -10.67 7.08 2.22
C TRP A 94 -9.91 6.73 3.50
N GLU A 95 -8.59 6.81 3.46
CA GLU A 95 -7.77 6.43 4.60
C GLU A 95 -8.01 7.35 5.81
N THR A 96 -8.29 8.62 5.57
CA THR A 96 -8.63 9.58 6.62
C THR A 96 -9.89 9.17 7.39
N THR A 97 -10.83 8.47 6.74
CA THR A 97 -12.08 8.07 7.42
C THR A 97 -11.86 7.03 8.51
N PHE A 98 -10.77 6.27 8.45
CA PHE A 98 -10.56 5.22 9.45
C PHE A 98 -9.26 5.35 10.25
N ILE A 99 -8.25 6.04 9.73
CA ILE A 99 -6.97 6.10 10.42
C ILE A 99 -7.11 6.83 11.76
N GLY A 100 -6.68 6.16 12.82
CA GLY A 100 -6.84 6.65 14.18
C GLY A 100 -8.24 6.49 14.77
N HIS A 101 -9.22 6.00 14.00
CA HIS A 101 -10.61 5.85 14.43
C HIS A 101 -11.08 4.41 14.46
N ASN A 102 -10.72 3.62 13.46
CA ASN A 102 -11.06 2.21 13.38
C ASN A 102 -9.81 1.39 13.70
N ASP A 103 -9.80 0.72 14.84
CA ASP A 103 -8.61 0.04 15.33
C ASP A 103 -8.11 -1.03 14.35
N ARG A 104 -9.03 -1.82 13.78
CA ARG A 104 -8.66 -2.88 12.85
C ARG A 104 -8.08 -2.34 11.56
N MET A 105 -8.74 -1.36 10.97
CA MET A 105 -8.30 -0.79 9.70
C MET A 105 -7.03 0.04 9.87
N SER A 106 -6.91 0.77 10.98
CA SER A 106 -5.68 1.51 11.30
C SER A 106 -4.50 0.55 11.48
N GLN A 107 -4.72 -0.56 12.15
CA GLN A 107 -3.70 -1.58 12.33
C GLN A 107 -3.31 -2.22 11.00
N ASN A 108 -4.29 -2.52 10.14
CA ASN A 108 -4.01 -3.07 8.82
C ASN A 108 -3.24 -2.09 7.95
N SER A 109 -3.58 -0.82 8.01
CA SER A 109 -2.84 0.24 7.32
C SER A 109 -1.38 0.29 7.79
N LYS A 110 -1.16 0.19 9.10
CA LYS A 110 0.19 0.18 9.67
C LYS A 110 0.98 -1.05 9.25
N ILE A 111 0.33 -2.21 9.22
CA ILE A 111 0.97 -3.45 8.75
C ILE A 111 1.43 -3.29 7.30
N LEU A 112 0.56 -2.76 6.46
CA LEU A 112 0.91 -2.49 5.07
C LEU A 112 2.08 -1.49 4.98
N PHE A 113 2.00 -0.40 5.73
CA PHE A 113 3.05 0.62 5.76
C PHE A 113 4.41 0.01 6.11
N GLU A 114 4.47 -0.77 7.18
CA GLU A 114 5.73 -1.38 7.61
C GLU A 114 6.26 -2.39 6.60
N ALA A 115 5.39 -3.21 6.02
CA ALA A 115 5.79 -4.16 4.99
C ALA A 115 6.40 -3.44 3.78
N LEU A 116 5.79 -2.34 3.36
CA LEU A 116 6.28 -1.53 2.25
C LEU A 116 7.61 -0.88 2.57
N MET A 117 7.73 -0.26 3.76
CA MET A 117 8.97 0.38 4.16
C MET A 117 10.14 -0.61 4.27
N ARG A 118 9.85 -1.82 4.74
CA ARG A 118 10.88 -2.87 4.86
C ARG A 118 11.24 -3.50 3.51
N THR A 119 10.43 -3.29 2.49
CA THR A 119 10.69 -3.78 1.13
C THR A 119 11.60 -2.83 0.36
N LEU A 120 11.62 -1.55 0.72
CA LEU A 120 12.37 -0.53 0.01
C LEU A 120 13.87 -0.63 0.29
N SER A 121 14.67 -0.49 -0.78
CA SER A 121 16.11 -0.28 -0.66
C SER A 121 16.41 1.14 -0.17
N VAL A 122 17.67 1.43 0.11
CA VAL A 122 18.08 2.80 0.46
C VAL A 122 17.74 3.76 -0.68
N THR A 123 17.99 3.35 -1.92
CA THR A 123 17.67 4.15 -3.11
C THR A 123 16.16 4.39 -3.22
N GLY A 124 15.36 3.33 -3.06
CA GLY A 124 13.90 3.44 -3.11
C GLY A 124 13.35 4.33 -2.01
N LEU A 125 13.88 4.19 -0.81
CA LEU A 125 13.48 5.01 0.33
C LEU A 125 13.77 6.49 0.08
N GLN A 126 14.95 6.80 -0.43
CA GLN A 126 15.32 8.18 -0.77
C GLN A 126 14.38 8.78 -1.81
N GLN A 127 13.95 7.98 -2.77
CA GLN A 127 13.06 8.44 -3.84
C GLN A 127 11.68 8.82 -3.32
N ILE A 128 11.14 8.08 -2.35
CA ILE A 128 9.80 8.37 -1.82
C ILE A 128 9.81 9.31 -0.62
N GLN A 129 10.92 9.45 0.07
CA GLN A 129 11.03 10.20 1.32
C GLN A 129 10.68 11.68 1.13
N VAL A 130 10.91 12.24 -0.04
CA VAL A 130 10.56 13.63 -0.36
C VAL A 130 9.06 13.88 -0.30
N TRP A 131 8.25 12.82 -0.37
CA TRP A 131 6.78 12.89 -0.35
C TRP A 131 6.18 12.49 0.99
N LYS A 132 6.97 12.53 2.06
CA LYS A 132 6.56 12.02 3.38
C LYS A 132 5.24 12.60 3.86
N ASN A 133 4.99 13.88 3.63
CA ASN A 133 3.73 14.52 4.03
C ASN A 133 2.51 13.95 3.31
N GLN A 134 2.70 13.28 2.17
CA GLN A 134 1.60 12.69 1.41
C GLN A 134 1.16 11.33 1.94
N TYR A 135 2.02 10.62 2.69
CA TYR A 135 1.66 9.35 3.31
C TYR A 135 1.62 9.41 4.84
N MET A 136 1.41 10.61 5.36
CA MET A 136 1.12 10.84 6.78
C MET A 136 -0.24 11.50 6.89
N ILE A 137 -1.06 11.05 7.83
CA ILE A 137 -2.38 11.62 8.10
C ILE A 137 -2.49 11.86 9.61
N ASN A 138 -2.58 13.13 10.02
CA ASN A 138 -2.71 13.51 11.41
C ASN A 138 -1.67 12.84 12.33
N GLY A 139 -0.43 12.75 11.86
CA GLY A 139 0.65 12.12 12.60
C GLY A 139 0.71 10.61 12.52
N HIS A 140 -0.21 9.97 11.78
CA HIS A 140 -0.24 8.54 11.58
C HIS A 140 0.37 8.15 10.25
N ASP A 141 1.11 7.04 10.23
CA ASP A 141 1.62 6.45 9.00
C ASP A 141 0.45 5.86 8.21
N ALA A 142 0.30 6.29 6.95
CA ALA A 142 -0.82 5.89 6.09
C ALA A 142 -0.34 4.89 5.03
N GLY A 143 -0.66 3.62 5.22
CA GLY A 143 -0.17 2.53 4.37
C GLY A 143 -0.68 2.59 2.93
N LEU A 144 -1.96 2.90 2.74
CA LEU A 144 -2.51 3.02 1.39
C LEU A 144 -1.96 4.23 0.65
N CYS A 145 -1.78 5.35 1.36
CA CYS A 145 -1.14 6.54 0.76
C CYS A 145 0.31 6.25 0.38
N LEU A 146 1.04 5.55 1.23
CA LEU A 146 2.41 5.14 0.90
C LEU A 146 2.45 4.26 -0.34
N LEU A 147 1.54 3.29 -0.43
CA LEU A 147 1.44 2.42 -1.60
C LEU A 147 1.18 3.26 -2.86
N LYS A 148 0.27 4.22 -2.79
CA LYS A 148 -0.03 5.05 -3.96
C LYS A 148 1.14 5.94 -4.36
N VAL A 149 1.91 6.44 -3.41
CA VAL A 149 3.14 7.19 -3.69
C VAL A 149 4.17 6.29 -4.39
N ILE A 150 4.36 5.08 -3.89
CA ILE A 150 5.28 4.12 -4.51
C ILE A 150 4.85 3.79 -5.95
N ILE A 151 3.58 3.53 -6.14
CA ILE A 151 3.02 3.25 -7.48
C ILE A 151 3.26 4.43 -8.41
N ARG A 152 2.94 5.63 -7.95
CA ARG A 152 3.12 6.85 -8.74
C ARG A 152 4.57 7.04 -9.15
N GLU A 153 5.50 6.88 -8.22
CA GLU A 153 6.92 7.10 -8.51
C GLU A 153 7.49 6.05 -9.46
N SER A 154 7.13 4.80 -9.26
CA SER A 154 7.54 3.71 -10.17
C SER A 154 6.91 3.85 -11.55
N TYR A 155 5.62 4.14 -11.58
CA TYR A 155 4.84 4.22 -12.81
C TYR A 155 5.11 5.51 -13.58
N LEU A 156 5.34 6.61 -12.87
CA LEU A 156 5.63 7.91 -13.46
C LEU A 156 6.93 7.86 -14.30
N ASP A 157 7.96 7.20 -13.79
CA ASP A 157 9.21 7.02 -14.53
C ASP A 157 8.94 6.26 -15.84
N SER A 158 8.13 5.19 -15.77
CA SER A 158 7.75 4.43 -16.95
C SER A 158 6.97 5.29 -17.96
N ASN A 159 6.02 6.09 -17.48
CA ASN A 159 5.24 7.01 -18.31
C ASN A 159 6.11 8.11 -18.93
N ALA A 160 7.01 8.67 -18.14
CA ALA A 160 7.93 9.70 -18.64
C ALA A 160 8.79 9.14 -19.78
N THR A 161 9.30 7.93 -19.64
CA THR A 161 10.07 7.26 -20.67
C THR A 161 9.24 7.05 -21.94
N VAL A 162 8.03 6.54 -21.79
CA VAL A 162 7.12 6.31 -22.93
C VAL A 162 6.77 7.63 -23.61
N SER A 163 6.46 8.67 -22.85
CA SER A 163 6.14 9.98 -23.40
C SER A 163 7.31 10.56 -24.18
N THR A 164 8.52 10.44 -23.66
CA THR A 164 9.72 10.90 -24.35
C THR A 164 9.92 10.19 -25.68
N ILE A 165 9.72 8.88 -25.69
CA ILE A 165 9.83 8.06 -26.91
C ILE A 165 8.76 8.47 -27.92
N CYS A 166 7.53 8.69 -27.49
CA CYS A 166 6.43 9.05 -28.36
C CYS A 166 6.58 10.45 -28.95
N MET A 167 7.22 11.37 -28.24
CA MET A 167 7.45 12.74 -28.68
C MET A 167 8.59 12.85 -29.70
N ASN A 168 9.43 11.87 -29.77
CA ASN A 168 10.53 11.79 -30.72
C ASN A 168 10.17 11.01 -31.97
#